data_94a1333ac8065e7cbb380c3e52058374
#
_entry.id   94a1333ac8065e7cbb380c3e52058374
#
_cell.length_a   1.000
_cell.length_b   1.000
_cell.length_c   1.000
_cell.angle_alpha   90.00
_cell.angle_beta   90.00
_cell.angle_gamma   90.00
#
_symmetry.space_group_name_H-M   'P 1'
#
loop_
_entity.id
_entity.type
_entity.pdbx_description
1 polymer ?
#
loop_
_entity_poly.entity_id
_entity_poly.type
_entity_poly.pdbx_seq_one_letter_code
_entity_poly.pdbx_strand_id
1 'polypeptide(L)'
;SNGNITTLPVSGTSVLTCKSGKAVLSCKLTVVSPDNIITNMSTLPTSSNQDRFTVTVNSYPNVRHYTVYRQSASINASSFKNYMPYHGCAACAAATVLTGFGKNITPKRVTDKNGLEYKAFGKKIWKKNYKKELKDQMPVSLYGINKILNNNGIQTEYVRRFSDAEACQQIISHLKTGNPVVIEAKKGKWANSYHTMVLLGLTDTGKAIIADSANRTGFGSKQRVKYESVSNLIKHMFACSVSGAKSANCYFGSSSGGGYILVNPNL
;
A
#
# COMPACT_ATOMS: atom_id res chain seq x y z
N SER A 1 -38.09 18.58 14.78
CA SER A 1 -36.88 18.18 15.51
C SER A 1 -35.81 17.82 14.50
N ASN A 2 -34.71 18.53 14.47
CA ASN A 2 -33.53 18.15 13.71
C ASN A 2 -32.95 16.89 14.36
N GLY A 3 -33.15 15.73 13.74
CA GLY A 3 -32.77 14.45 14.28
C GLY A 3 -31.27 14.25 14.34
N ASN A 4 -30.61 14.88 15.30
CA ASN A 4 -29.21 14.62 15.57
C ASN A 4 -29.05 13.30 16.33
N ILE A 5 -28.25 12.39 15.77
CA ILE A 5 -27.86 11.14 16.43
C ILE A 5 -26.52 11.37 17.09
N THR A 6 -26.47 11.29 18.41
CA THR A 6 -25.23 11.30 19.18
C THR A 6 -24.86 9.86 19.55
N THR A 7 -23.67 9.44 19.19
CA THR A 7 -23.15 8.11 19.53
C THR A 7 -22.21 8.21 20.71
N LEU A 8 -22.30 7.26 21.64
CA LEU A 8 -21.28 7.06 22.69
C LEU A 8 -20.06 6.35 22.06
N PRO A 9 -18.86 6.51 22.63
CA PRO A 9 -17.63 5.88 22.10
C PRO A 9 -17.57 4.38 22.43
N VAL A 10 -18.66 3.67 22.12
CA VAL A 10 -18.78 2.23 22.32
C VAL A 10 -19.24 1.59 21.01
N SER A 11 -18.65 0.44 20.68
CA SER A 11 -19.12 -0.33 19.52
C SER A 11 -20.46 -0.97 19.81
N GLY A 12 -21.36 -0.97 18.83
CA GLY A 12 -22.65 -1.59 18.97
C GLY A 12 -23.49 -1.51 17.71
N THR A 13 -24.53 -2.29 17.66
CA THR A 13 -25.51 -2.25 16.58
C THR A 13 -26.86 -1.84 17.13
N SER A 14 -27.48 -0.82 16.53
CA SER A 14 -28.82 -0.37 16.85
C SER A 14 -29.66 -0.33 15.58
N VAL A 15 -30.97 -0.55 15.74
CA VAL A 15 -31.94 -0.37 14.66
C VAL A 15 -32.72 0.92 14.91
N LEU A 16 -32.58 1.87 14.01
CA LEU A 16 -33.38 3.07 14.00
C LEU A 16 -34.66 2.78 13.23
N THR A 17 -35.79 3.02 13.87
CA THR A 17 -37.10 2.84 13.21
C THR A 17 -37.81 4.19 13.20
N CYS A 18 -38.19 4.62 12.03
CA CYS A 18 -39.03 5.81 11.83
C CYS A 18 -40.43 5.36 11.42
N LYS A 19 -41.45 5.85 12.09
CA LYS A 19 -42.86 5.57 11.78
C LYS A 19 -43.56 6.85 11.36
N SER A 20 -44.28 6.78 10.25
CA SER A 20 -45.14 7.86 9.79
C SER A 20 -46.45 7.25 9.28
N GLY A 21 -47.50 7.37 10.07
CA GLY A 21 -48.77 6.66 9.81
C GLY A 21 -48.57 5.13 9.79
N LYS A 22 -48.95 4.50 8.67
CA LYS A 22 -48.74 3.05 8.47
C LYS A 22 -47.37 2.69 7.91
N ALA A 23 -46.55 3.69 7.49
CA ALA A 23 -45.22 3.45 6.95
C ALA A 23 -44.20 3.30 8.07
N VAL A 24 -43.40 2.24 7.98
CA VAL A 24 -42.30 1.93 8.89
C VAL A 24 -41.03 1.80 8.08
N LEU A 25 -40.03 2.65 8.36
CA LEU A 25 -38.71 2.59 7.79
C LEU A 25 -37.75 2.18 8.91
N SER A 26 -36.94 1.16 8.66
CA SER A 26 -35.91 0.73 9.60
C SER A 26 -34.53 0.81 8.96
N CYS A 27 -33.58 1.36 9.69
CA CYS A 27 -32.17 1.41 9.30
C CYS A 27 -31.34 0.76 10.40
N LYS A 28 -30.49 -0.17 10.02
CA LYS A 28 -29.50 -0.76 10.93
C LYS A 28 -28.28 0.15 11.01
N LEU A 29 -28.05 0.73 12.18
CA LEU A 29 -26.90 1.54 12.46
C LEU A 29 -25.88 0.69 13.23
N THR A 30 -24.68 0.56 12.67
CA THR A 30 -23.55 -0.07 13.37
C THR A 30 -22.57 1.01 13.74
N VAL A 31 -22.37 1.21 15.03
CA VAL A 31 -21.34 2.10 15.57
C VAL A 31 -20.10 1.24 15.83
N VAL A 32 -18.99 1.62 15.22
CA VAL A 32 -17.69 0.97 15.43
C VAL A 32 -16.81 1.98 16.17
N SER A 33 -16.29 1.61 17.33
CA SER A 33 -15.31 2.45 17.99
C SER A 33 -14.07 2.61 17.10
N PRO A 34 -13.51 3.82 16.99
CA PRO A 34 -12.24 4.03 16.28
C PRO A 34 -11.10 3.16 16.82
N ASP A 35 -11.19 2.75 18.08
CA ASP A 35 -10.22 1.87 18.73
C ASP A 35 -10.44 0.37 18.41
N ASN A 36 -11.62 0.03 17.92
CA ASN A 36 -12.01 -1.33 17.49
C ASN A 36 -12.12 -1.41 15.96
N ILE A 37 -11.13 -0.98 15.25
CA ILE A 37 -11.01 -1.29 13.81
C ILE A 37 -10.65 -2.77 13.74
N ILE A 38 -11.68 -3.62 13.85
CA ILE A 38 -11.55 -5.06 13.62
C ILE A 38 -11.29 -5.21 12.13
N THR A 39 -10.04 -5.36 11.79
CA THR A 39 -9.67 -5.90 10.50
C THR A 39 -10.03 -7.38 10.53
N ASN A 40 -11.28 -7.71 10.24
CA ASN A 40 -11.68 -9.09 10.03
C ASN A 40 -10.98 -9.58 8.76
N MET A 41 -9.77 -10.03 8.93
CA MET A 41 -9.10 -10.82 7.93
C MET A 41 -9.69 -12.22 7.99
N SER A 42 -10.78 -12.43 7.27
CA SER A 42 -11.25 -13.76 6.99
C SER A 42 -10.14 -14.49 6.23
N THR A 43 -9.46 -15.39 6.95
CA THR A 43 -8.48 -16.35 6.43
C THR A 43 -7.46 -15.76 5.45
N LEU A 44 -6.27 -15.43 5.98
CA LEU A 44 -5.10 -15.23 5.13
C LEU A 44 -4.89 -16.48 4.27
N PRO A 45 -4.75 -16.33 2.95
CA PRO A 45 -4.36 -17.45 2.12
C PRO A 45 -2.99 -17.93 2.59
N THR A 46 -2.96 -19.08 3.21
CA THR A 46 -1.75 -19.72 3.74
C THR A 46 -0.83 -20.25 2.64
N SER A 47 -1.30 -20.30 1.39
CA SER A 47 -0.49 -20.80 0.28
C SER A 47 0.19 -19.67 -0.48
N SER A 48 1.45 -19.72 -0.46
CA SER A 48 2.42 -18.80 -1.04
C SER A 48 2.68 -18.96 -2.53
N ASN A 49 2.15 -19.97 -3.15
CA ASN A 49 2.41 -20.28 -4.55
C ASN A 49 1.46 -19.56 -5.52
N GLN A 50 0.47 -18.83 -5.00
CA GLN A 50 -0.40 -18.03 -5.85
C GLN A 50 0.34 -16.81 -6.40
N ASP A 51 0.17 -16.55 -7.68
CA ASP A 51 0.77 -15.39 -8.35
C ASP A 51 0.16 -14.08 -7.88
N ARG A 52 -1.08 -14.13 -7.42
CA ARG A 52 -1.85 -13.03 -6.84
C ARG A 52 -2.97 -13.57 -5.95
N PHE A 53 -3.38 -12.80 -4.97
CA PHE A 53 -4.55 -13.08 -4.15
C PHE A 53 -5.17 -11.78 -3.62
N THR A 54 -6.42 -11.82 -3.24
CA THR A 54 -7.14 -10.65 -2.72
C THR A 54 -7.13 -10.67 -1.20
N VAL A 55 -6.83 -9.51 -0.62
CA VAL A 55 -6.93 -9.22 0.82
C VAL A 55 -7.98 -8.15 1.00
N THR A 56 -8.98 -8.44 1.82
CA THR A 56 -9.98 -7.44 2.22
C THR A 56 -9.58 -6.85 3.56
N VAL A 57 -9.49 -5.54 3.61
CA VAL A 57 -9.26 -4.77 4.83
C VAL A 57 -10.52 -3.99 5.13
N ASN A 58 -11.14 -4.32 6.25
CA ASN A 58 -12.33 -3.65 6.75
C ASN A 58 -11.90 -2.58 7.76
N SER A 59 -11.72 -1.36 7.29
CA SER A 59 -11.46 -0.21 8.14
C SER A 59 -12.59 0.78 7.90
N TYR A 60 -13.45 0.96 8.88
CA TYR A 60 -14.54 1.94 8.75
C TYR A 60 -13.97 3.37 8.59
N PRO A 61 -14.51 4.19 7.68
CA PRO A 61 -15.61 3.90 6.77
C PRO A 61 -15.21 3.15 5.49
N ASN A 62 -13.95 2.83 5.30
CA ASN A 62 -13.41 2.29 4.06
C ASN A 62 -13.23 0.77 4.12
N VAL A 63 -13.95 0.05 3.29
CA VAL A 63 -13.66 -1.35 2.97
C VAL A 63 -12.88 -1.38 1.68
N ARG A 64 -11.68 -1.96 1.71
CA ARG A 64 -10.81 -2.03 0.53
C ARG A 64 -10.42 -3.46 0.21
N HIS A 65 -10.47 -3.78 -1.08
CA HIS A 65 -10.04 -5.07 -1.61
C HIS A 65 -8.72 -4.89 -2.35
N TYR A 66 -7.63 -5.33 -1.73
CA TYR A 66 -6.30 -5.25 -2.31
C TYR A 66 -5.93 -6.53 -3.02
N THR A 67 -5.38 -6.44 -4.22
CA THR A 67 -4.69 -7.57 -4.84
C THR A 67 -3.22 -7.50 -4.50
N VAL A 68 -2.72 -8.52 -3.79
CA VAL A 68 -1.30 -8.67 -3.46
C VAL A 68 -0.64 -9.55 -4.52
N TYR A 69 0.46 -9.09 -5.10
CA TYR A 69 1.14 -9.74 -6.21
C TYR A 69 2.45 -10.37 -5.77
N ARG A 70 2.77 -11.53 -6.34
CA ARG A 70 4.11 -12.13 -6.25
C ARG A 70 5.00 -11.53 -7.35
N GLN A 71 6.03 -10.76 -6.98
CA GLN A 71 6.88 -10.09 -7.97
C GLN A 71 7.63 -11.07 -8.88
N SER A 72 7.95 -12.27 -8.41
CA SER A 72 8.62 -13.31 -9.19
C SER A 72 7.69 -14.12 -10.11
N ALA A 73 6.37 -13.89 -10.05
CA ALA A 73 5.43 -14.63 -10.90
C ALA A 73 5.54 -14.20 -12.36
N SER A 74 5.61 -15.16 -13.26
CA SER A 74 5.75 -14.90 -14.71
C SER A 74 4.62 -14.06 -15.28
N ILE A 75 3.40 -14.24 -14.79
CA ILE A 75 2.22 -13.46 -15.21
C ILE A 75 2.37 -11.96 -14.91
N ASN A 76 3.20 -11.58 -13.93
CA ASN A 76 3.45 -10.20 -13.57
C ASN A 76 4.64 -9.58 -14.31
N ALA A 77 5.39 -10.38 -15.03
CA ALA A 77 6.71 -10.00 -15.56
C ALA A 77 6.68 -9.31 -16.93
N SER A 78 5.63 -9.50 -17.72
CA SER A 78 5.55 -8.96 -19.08
C SER A 78 6.83 -9.14 -19.91
N SER A 79 7.19 -8.12 -20.71
CA SER A 79 8.46 -8.06 -21.47
C SER A 79 9.70 -7.95 -20.56
N PHE A 80 9.52 -7.66 -19.28
CA PHE A 80 10.60 -7.44 -18.31
C PHE A 80 10.68 -8.56 -17.28
N LYS A 81 10.50 -9.80 -17.71
CA LYS A 81 10.51 -10.98 -16.84
C LYS A 81 11.75 -11.08 -15.95
N ASN A 82 12.89 -10.59 -16.41
CA ASN A 82 14.13 -10.60 -15.64
C ASN A 82 14.23 -9.42 -14.67
N TYR A 83 13.51 -8.32 -14.92
CA TYR A 83 13.45 -7.17 -14.02
C TYR A 83 12.59 -7.47 -12.79
N MET A 84 11.41 -8.05 -12.99
CA MET A 84 10.42 -8.20 -11.93
C MET A 84 10.89 -8.98 -10.71
N PRO A 85 11.58 -10.13 -10.82
CA PRO A 85 12.04 -10.88 -9.67
C PRO A 85 12.99 -10.10 -8.75
N TYR A 86 13.77 -9.19 -9.29
CA TYR A 86 14.80 -8.43 -8.57
C TYR A 86 14.37 -7.02 -8.20
N HIS A 87 13.59 -6.35 -9.05
CA HIS A 87 13.28 -4.93 -8.95
C HIS A 87 11.77 -4.62 -8.93
N GLY A 88 10.92 -5.65 -9.02
CA GLY A 88 9.47 -5.51 -9.19
C GLY A 88 8.68 -5.12 -7.94
N CYS A 89 9.31 -5.02 -6.76
CA CYS A 89 8.59 -4.73 -5.51
C CYS A 89 7.79 -3.43 -5.58
N ALA A 90 8.37 -2.37 -6.11
CA ALA A 90 7.73 -1.07 -6.24
C ALA A 90 6.56 -1.09 -7.24
N ALA A 91 6.71 -1.81 -8.38
CA ALA A 91 5.62 -1.99 -9.32
C ALA A 91 4.44 -2.79 -8.73
N CYS A 92 4.76 -3.83 -7.93
CA CYS A 92 3.76 -4.58 -7.19
C CYS A 92 3.07 -3.72 -6.12
N ALA A 93 3.82 -2.91 -5.39
CA ALA A 93 3.26 -2.00 -4.38
C ALA A 93 2.30 -0.98 -5.01
N ALA A 94 2.70 -0.33 -6.11
CA ALA A 94 1.83 0.58 -6.85
C ALA A 94 0.55 -0.11 -7.35
N ALA A 95 0.67 -1.31 -7.93
CA ALA A 95 -0.47 -2.08 -8.40
C ALA A 95 -1.39 -2.49 -7.24
N THR A 96 -0.83 -2.93 -6.10
CA THR A 96 -1.59 -3.29 -4.90
C THR A 96 -2.41 -2.11 -4.38
N VAL A 97 -1.79 -0.92 -4.25
CA VAL A 97 -2.52 0.29 -3.84
C VAL A 97 -3.64 0.60 -4.83
N LEU A 98 -3.35 0.62 -6.13
CA LEU A 98 -4.33 0.93 -7.17
C LEU A 98 -5.54 0.00 -7.13
N THR A 99 -5.35 -1.30 -6.86
CA THR A 99 -6.48 -2.24 -6.73
C THR A 99 -7.34 -1.93 -5.51
N GLY A 100 -6.76 -1.51 -4.39
CA GLY A 100 -7.50 -1.07 -3.20
C GLY A 100 -8.39 0.16 -3.44
N PHE A 101 -8.12 0.92 -4.51
CA PHE A 101 -8.93 2.04 -4.98
C PHE A 101 -9.78 1.68 -6.21
N GLY A 102 -10.09 0.41 -6.41
CA GLY A 102 -10.98 -0.08 -7.46
C GLY A 102 -10.38 -0.07 -8.88
N LYS A 103 -9.06 0.17 -9.03
CA LYS A 103 -8.41 0.17 -10.34
C LYS A 103 -7.82 -1.21 -10.64
N ASN A 104 -8.30 -1.86 -11.69
CA ASN A 104 -7.79 -3.17 -12.12
C ASN A 104 -6.44 -3.02 -12.83
N ILE A 105 -5.38 -2.82 -12.07
CA ILE A 105 -4.00 -2.61 -12.54
C ILE A 105 -3.11 -3.74 -12.06
N THR A 106 -2.34 -4.31 -12.95
CA THR A 106 -1.34 -5.34 -12.65
C THR A 106 0.08 -4.74 -12.64
N PRO A 107 1.07 -5.37 -11.98
CA PRO A 107 2.47 -4.95 -12.06
C PRO A 107 3.00 -4.87 -13.50
N LYS A 108 2.54 -5.78 -14.36
CA LYS A 108 2.79 -5.72 -15.81
C LYS A 108 2.34 -4.39 -16.40
N ARG A 109 1.12 -3.95 -16.10
CA ARG A 109 0.58 -2.67 -16.60
C ARG A 109 1.31 -1.46 -16.01
N VAL A 110 1.91 -1.58 -14.85
CA VAL A 110 2.77 -0.51 -14.29
C VAL A 110 4.02 -0.33 -15.16
N THR A 111 4.72 -1.40 -15.51
CA THR A 111 6.06 -1.37 -16.11
C THR A 111 6.08 -1.35 -17.64
N ASP A 112 5.04 -1.83 -18.31
CA ASP A 112 5.01 -2.00 -19.77
C ASP A 112 5.17 -0.68 -20.55
N LYS A 113 5.57 -0.81 -21.82
CA LYS A 113 5.52 0.29 -22.79
C LYS A 113 4.09 0.84 -22.86
N ASN A 114 3.96 2.15 -22.73
CA ASN A 114 2.68 2.86 -22.59
C ASN A 114 1.91 2.50 -21.29
N GLY A 115 2.57 1.83 -20.35
CA GLY A 115 2.07 1.59 -18.99
C GLY A 115 2.11 2.83 -18.09
N LEU A 116 1.92 2.62 -16.79
CA LEU A 116 1.81 3.75 -15.86
C LEU A 116 3.12 4.49 -15.68
N GLU A 117 4.25 3.78 -15.58
CA GLU A 117 5.58 4.40 -15.52
C GLU A 117 5.90 5.20 -16.79
N TYR A 118 5.61 4.63 -17.94
CA TYR A 118 5.79 5.33 -19.22
C TYR A 118 4.97 6.62 -19.28
N LYS A 119 3.72 6.58 -18.83
CA LYS A 119 2.84 7.76 -18.78
C LYS A 119 3.31 8.79 -17.77
N ALA A 120 3.78 8.33 -16.59
CA ALA A 120 4.21 9.22 -15.50
C ALA A 120 5.53 9.92 -15.80
N PHE A 121 6.48 9.23 -16.44
CA PHE A 121 7.87 9.72 -16.61
C PHE A 121 8.21 10.12 -18.03
N GLY A 122 7.39 9.74 -18.99
CA GLY A 122 7.62 9.96 -20.41
C GLY A 122 8.56 8.95 -21.04
N LYS A 123 8.48 8.87 -22.38
CA LYS A 123 9.20 7.88 -23.22
C LYS A 123 10.72 7.89 -22.99
N LYS A 124 11.33 9.08 -22.86
CA LYS A 124 12.79 9.22 -22.71
C LYS A 124 13.29 8.60 -21.41
N ILE A 125 12.65 8.93 -20.29
CA ILE A 125 13.04 8.44 -18.95
C ILE A 125 12.74 6.94 -18.85
N TRP A 126 11.54 6.51 -19.27
CA TRP A 126 11.16 5.10 -19.29
C TRP A 126 12.13 4.25 -20.12
N LYS A 127 12.50 4.69 -21.35
CA LYS A 127 13.49 4.00 -22.17
C LYS A 127 14.86 3.95 -21.52
N LYS A 128 15.28 5.01 -20.83
CA LYS A 128 16.57 5.03 -20.12
C LYS A 128 16.62 3.92 -19.07
N ASN A 129 15.50 3.66 -18.38
CA ASN A 129 15.42 2.59 -17.39
C ASN A 129 15.33 1.19 -18.01
N TYR A 130 14.46 0.99 -19.00
CA TYR A 130 14.11 -0.36 -19.48
C TYR A 130 14.79 -0.80 -20.78
N LYS A 131 15.54 0.06 -21.45
CA LYS A 131 16.24 -0.30 -22.70
C LYS A 131 17.53 -1.06 -22.47
N LYS A 132 18.16 -0.89 -21.32
CA LYS A 132 19.44 -1.51 -21.00
C LYS A 132 19.27 -2.94 -20.51
N GLU A 133 20.37 -3.69 -20.51
CA GLU A 133 20.41 -5.02 -19.91
C GLU A 133 20.07 -4.97 -18.41
N LEU A 134 19.67 -6.11 -17.89
CA LEU A 134 19.11 -6.27 -16.53
C LEU A 134 19.93 -5.59 -15.44
N LYS A 135 21.25 -5.68 -15.53
CA LYS A 135 22.20 -5.13 -14.54
C LYS A 135 22.12 -3.60 -14.36
N ASP A 136 21.61 -2.91 -15.39
CA ASP A 136 21.54 -1.45 -15.43
C ASP A 136 20.14 -0.91 -15.14
N GLN A 137 19.17 -1.79 -14.92
CA GLN A 137 17.80 -1.40 -14.59
C GLN A 137 17.69 -1.03 -13.13
N MET A 138 16.93 0.02 -12.85
CA MET A 138 16.74 0.56 -11.51
C MET A 138 15.30 0.33 -11.05
N PRO A 139 15.07 0.00 -9.77
CA PRO A 139 13.71 -0.08 -9.24
C PRO A 139 13.03 1.29 -9.27
N VAL A 140 11.71 1.30 -9.35
CA VAL A 140 10.91 2.52 -9.15
C VAL A 140 11.07 2.96 -7.70
N SER A 141 11.37 4.24 -7.47
CA SER A 141 11.50 4.83 -6.15
C SER A 141 10.13 5.16 -5.55
N LEU A 142 10.09 5.47 -4.23
CA LEU A 142 8.86 6.01 -3.62
C LEU A 142 8.40 7.31 -4.28
N TYR A 143 9.31 8.17 -4.69
CA TYR A 143 8.96 9.36 -5.48
C TYR A 143 8.23 8.98 -6.79
N GLY A 144 8.73 7.95 -7.46
CA GLY A 144 8.09 7.45 -8.68
C GLY A 144 6.70 6.85 -8.43
N ILE A 145 6.54 6.08 -7.35
CA ILE A 145 5.24 5.54 -6.93
C ILE A 145 4.27 6.68 -6.63
N ASN A 146 4.71 7.66 -5.85
CA ASN A 146 3.91 8.85 -5.54
C ASN A 146 3.36 9.51 -6.81
N LYS A 147 4.22 9.71 -7.81
CA LYS A 147 3.79 10.28 -9.09
C LYS A 147 2.82 9.39 -9.85
N ILE A 148 3.03 8.07 -9.85
CA ILE A 148 2.11 7.11 -10.49
C ILE A 148 0.73 7.18 -9.85
N LEU A 149 0.65 7.19 -8.52
CA LEU A 149 -0.62 7.23 -7.80
C LEU A 149 -1.39 8.52 -8.08
N ASN A 150 -0.72 9.68 -7.96
CA ASN A 150 -1.34 10.98 -8.26
C ASN A 150 -1.83 11.07 -9.71
N ASN A 151 -1.05 10.61 -10.68
CA ASN A 151 -1.46 10.58 -12.09
C ASN A 151 -2.67 9.65 -12.34
N ASN A 152 -2.99 8.78 -11.41
CA ASN A 152 -4.16 7.91 -11.47
C ASN A 152 -5.31 8.38 -10.57
N GLY A 153 -5.27 9.63 -10.11
CA GLY A 153 -6.34 10.26 -9.34
C GLY A 153 -6.40 9.80 -7.87
N ILE A 154 -5.32 9.25 -7.35
CA ILE A 154 -5.19 8.91 -5.93
C ILE A 154 -4.27 9.95 -5.29
N GLN A 155 -4.84 10.78 -4.43
CA GLN A 155 -4.07 11.77 -3.68
C GLN A 155 -3.08 11.08 -2.77
N THR A 156 -1.91 11.67 -2.61
CA THR A 156 -0.84 11.11 -1.78
C THR A 156 -0.04 12.23 -1.13
N GLU A 157 0.44 11.96 0.07
CA GLU A 157 1.46 12.77 0.75
C GLU A 157 2.75 11.96 0.84
N TYR A 158 3.82 12.44 0.22
CA TYR A 158 5.12 11.80 0.31
C TYR A 158 5.96 12.43 1.41
N VAL A 159 6.02 11.78 2.55
CA VAL A 159 6.84 12.19 3.70
C VAL A 159 8.27 11.71 3.48
N ARG A 160 9.16 12.65 3.17
CA ARG A 160 10.55 12.35 2.78
C ARG A 160 11.50 12.27 3.96
N ARG A 161 11.27 13.06 4.98
CA ARG A 161 12.09 13.12 6.19
C ARG A 161 11.20 12.95 7.40
N PHE A 162 11.66 12.23 8.39
CA PHE A 162 10.92 11.94 9.61
C PHE A 162 11.88 11.55 10.73
N SER A 163 11.46 11.75 11.97
CA SER A 163 11.97 11.02 13.12
C SER A 163 11.17 9.73 13.32
N ASP A 164 11.75 8.74 13.98
CA ASP A 164 11.08 7.45 14.22
C ASP A 164 9.77 7.62 14.99
N ALA A 165 9.73 8.54 15.95
CA ALA A 165 8.54 8.82 16.76
C ALA A 165 7.41 9.44 15.93
N GLU A 166 7.71 10.47 15.14
CA GLU A 166 6.75 11.12 14.26
C GLU A 166 6.20 10.15 13.22
N ALA A 167 7.07 9.37 12.58
CA ALA A 167 6.66 8.37 11.60
C ALA A 167 5.74 7.31 12.23
N CYS A 168 6.05 6.85 13.45
CA CYS A 168 5.23 5.87 14.15
C CYS A 168 3.82 6.40 14.39
N GLN A 169 3.72 7.60 14.94
CA GLN A 169 2.45 8.24 15.21
C GLN A 169 1.65 8.50 13.93
N GLN A 170 2.29 9.08 12.93
CA GLN A 170 1.63 9.45 11.68
C GLN A 170 1.15 8.22 10.90
N ILE A 171 1.98 7.18 10.78
CA ILE A 171 1.61 5.94 10.09
C ILE A 171 0.45 5.24 10.80
N ILE A 172 0.50 5.11 12.14
CA ILE A 172 -0.60 4.48 12.90
C ILE A 172 -1.89 5.28 12.74
N SER A 173 -1.84 6.60 12.92
CA SER A 173 -3.02 7.46 12.76
C SER A 173 -3.60 7.37 11.36
N HIS A 174 -2.75 7.34 10.34
CA HIS A 174 -3.20 7.22 8.96
C HIS A 174 -3.83 5.85 8.66
N LEU A 175 -3.22 4.75 9.11
CA LEU A 175 -3.79 3.41 8.94
C LEU A 175 -5.14 3.24 9.63
N LYS A 176 -5.38 3.94 10.74
CA LYS A 176 -6.68 4.00 11.43
C LYS A 176 -7.78 4.64 10.59
N THR A 177 -7.45 5.48 9.61
CA THR A 177 -8.44 6.03 8.67
C THR A 177 -8.87 5.03 7.58
N GLY A 178 -8.31 3.82 7.56
CA GLY A 178 -8.58 2.81 6.53
C GLY A 178 -7.85 3.07 5.21
N ASN A 179 -6.85 3.93 5.22
CA ASN A 179 -6.05 4.24 4.05
C ASN A 179 -4.64 3.63 4.17
N PRO A 180 -4.07 3.12 3.08
CA PRO A 180 -2.78 2.41 3.12
C PRO A 180 -1.59 3.37 3.17
N VAL A 181 -0.44 2.82 3.57
CA VAL A 181 0.85 3.50 3.56
C VAL A 181 1.84 2.69 2.73
N VAL A 182 2.58 3.33 1.83
CA VAL A 182 3.69 2.69 1.11
C VAL A 182 4.98 3.03 1.82
N ILE A 183 5.77 2.01 2.13
CA ILE A 183 7.06 2.14 2.82
C ILE A 183 8.19 1.52 2.01
N GLU A 184 9.42 1.97 2.26
CA GLU A 184 10.61 1.32 1.76
C GLU A 184 11.54 0.94 2.91
N ALA A 185 11.89 -0.35 2.97
CA ALA A 185 12.82 -0.90 3.93
C ALA A 185 14.24 -0.92 3.34
N LYS A 186 15.23 -0.55 4.16
CA LYS A 186 16.66 -0.73 3.87
C LYS A 186 17.11 -2.16 4.14
N LYS A 187 18.35 -2.47 3.78
CA LYS A 187 19.01 -3.75 4.08
C LYS A 187 18.81 -4.13 5.55
N GLY A 188 18.38 -5.36 5.79
CA GLY A 188 18.11 -5.90 7.12
C GLY A 188 17.04 -6.97 7.11
N LYS A 189 16.22 -6.99 8.15
CA LYS A 189 15.14 -7.97 8.33
C LYS A 189 14.22 -8.08 7.11
N TRP A 190 13.87 -6.96 6.46
CA TRP A 190 12.87 -6.89 5.39
C TRP A 190 13.46 -6.89 3.99
N ALA A 191 14.75 -6.68 3.86
CA ALA A 191 15.39 -6.48 2.56
C ALA A 191 16.85 -6.97 2.53
N ASN A 192 17.27 -7.57 1.42
CA ASN A 192 18.71 -7.81 1.16
C ASN A 192 19.43 -6.52 0.74
N SER A 193 18.69 -5.58 0.15
CA SER A 193 19.14 -4.23 -0.22
C SER A 193 18.04 -3.24 0.16
N TYR A 194 17.11 -2.98 -0.74
CA TYR A 194 15.94 -2.15 -0.53
C TYR A 194 14.69 -2.93 -0.93
N HIS A 195 13.56 -2.64 -0.27
CA HIS A 195 12.31 -3.33 -0.56
C HIS A 195 11.11 -2.45 -0.28
N THR A 196 10.25 -2.31 -1.27
CA THR A 196 9.01 -1.55 -1.14
C THR A 196 7.88 -2.48 -0.75
N MET A 197 7.12 -2.08 0.26
CA MET A 197 5.96 -2.80 0.80
C MET A 197 4.79 -1.85 0.99
N VAL A 198 3.58 -2.42 1.14
CA VAL A 198 2.37 -1.66 1.45
C VAL A 198 1.81 -2.09 2.79
N LEU A 199 1.60 -1.13 3.67
CA LEU A 199 0.83 -1.32 4.89
C LEU A 199 -0.63 -1.11 4.54
N LEU A 200 -1.44 -2.16 4.64
CA LEU A 200 -2.83 -2.15 4.18
C LEU A 200 -3.82 -1.66 5.25
N GLY A 201 -3.43 -1.76 6.51
CA GLY A 201 -4.26 -1.43 7.67
C GLY A 201 -3.60 -1.92 8.96
N LEU A 202 -4.36 -1.93 10.05
CA LEU A 202 -3.94 -2.45 11.35
C LEU A 202 -4.75 -3.69 11.72
N THR A 203 -4.14 -4.60 12.48
CA THR A 203 -4.86 -5.67 13.18
C THR A 203 -5.55 -5.12 14.42
N ASP A 204 -6.43 -5.90 15.04
CA ASP A 204 -7.02 -5.64 16.35
C ASP A 204 -5.98 -5.42 17.46
N THR A 205 -4.80 -6.04 17.31
CA THR A 205 -3.66 -5.88 18.24
C THR A 205 -2.73 -4.71 17.85
N GLY A 206 -3.12 -3.87 16.90
CA GLY A 206 -2.36 -2.68 16.46
C GLY A 206 -1.12 -2.96 15.63
N LYS A 207 -0.94 -4.19 15.12
CA LYS A 207 0.13 -4.50 14.16
C LYS A 207 -0.26 -4.10 12.77
N ALA A 208 0.69 -3.57 12.00
CA ALA A 208 0.48 -3.30 10.57
C ALA A 208 0.29 -4.60 9.79
N ILE A 209 -0.69 -4.58 8.88
CA ILE A 209 -0.93 -5.63 7.89
C ILE A 209 -0.10 -5.28 6.66
N ILE A 210 0.89 -6.09 6.36
CA ILE A 210 1.92 -5.80 5.36
C ILE A 210 1.70 -6.66 4.13
N ALA A 211 1.48 -6.03 2.98
CA ALA A 211 1.58 -6.68 1.68
C ALA A 211 3.03 -6.65 1.20
N ASP A 212 3.62 -7.84 1.09
CA ASP A 212 5.01 -8.06 0.68
C ASP A 212 5.04 -8.89 -0.59
N SER A 213 5.48 -8.32 -1.70
CA SER A 213 5.55 -9.00 -2.99
C SER A 213 6.72 -9.97 -3.12
N ALA A 214 7.74 -9.86 -2.25
CA ALA A 214 8.91 -10.70 -2.28
C ALA A 214 8.75 -11.95 -1.41
N ASN A 215 9.27 -13.07 -1.89
CA ASN A 215 9.42 -14.27 -1.10
C ASN A 215 10.80 -14.29 -0.47
N ARG A 216 10.89 -14.01 0.83
CA ARG A 216 12.17 -14.00 1.53
C ARG A 216 12.21 -15.10 2.56
N THR A 217 13.28 -15.87 2.51
CA THR A 217 13.53 -17.02 3.36
C THR A 217 13.69 -16.66 4.83
N GLY A 218 14.14 -15.44 5.16
CA GLY A 218 14.39 -15.00 6.53
C GLY A 218 13.14 -14.82 7.40
N PHE A 219 11.94 -14.88 6.83
CA PHE A 219 10.66 -14.80 7.55
C PHE A 219 9.94 -16.12 7.69
N GLY A 220 10.62 -17.22 7.41
CA GLY A 220 10.11 -18.58 7.62
C GLY A 220 8.87 -18.94 6.81
N SER A 221 8.38 -18.08 5.97
CA SER A 221 7.16 -18.34 5.22
C SER A 221 7.19 -17.73 3.84
N LYS A 222 6.64 -18.46 2.94
CA LYS A 222 6.23 -18.00 1.64
C LYS A 222 5.04 -17.01 1.71
N GLN A 223 4.67 -16.46 2.87
CA GLN A 223 3.52 -15.57 3.07
C GLN A 223 3.77 -14.21 2.46
N ARG A 224 2.80 -13.71 1.71
CA ARG A 224 2.79 -12.37 1.11
C ARG A 224 2.14 -11.32 2.01
N VAL A 225 1.41 -11.75 3.02
CA VAL A 225 0.84 -10.88 4.04
C VAL A 225 1.48 -11.23 5.38
N LYS A 226 1.98 -10.23 6.05
CA LYS A 226 2.71 -10.35 7.30
C LYS A 226 2.17 -9.33 8.30
N TYR A 227 2.50 -9.54 9.56
CA TYR A 227 2.13 -8.63 10.64
C TYR A 227 3.38 -8.21 11.40
N GLU A 228 3.50 -6.92 11.65
CA GLU A 228 4.59 -6.37 12.46
C GLU A 228 4.15 -5.09 13.14
N SER A 229 4.71 -4.76 14.30
CA SER A 229 4.51 -3.46 14.91
C SER A 229 5.09 -2.35 14.04
N VAL A 230 4.39 -1.22 13.96
CA VAL A 230 4.86 -0.09 13.16
C VAL A 230 6.22 0.41 13.67
N SER A 231 6.43 0.42 14.99
CA SER A 231 7.71 0.81 15.59
C SER A 231 8.88 -0.07 15.16
N ASN A 232 8.66 -1.38 14.99
CA ASN A 232 9.71 -2.27 14.49
C ASN A 232 9.96 -2.10 12.99
N LEU A 233 8.93 -1.78 12.21
CA LEU A 233 9.09 -1.47 10.78
C LEU A 233 9.94 -0.23 10.56
N ILE A 234 9.70 0.83 11.34
CA ILE A 234 10.40 2.12 11.21
C ILE A 234 11.90 1.96 11.43
N LYS A 235 12.36 1.11 12.33
CA LYS A 235 13.79 0.83 12.54
C LYS A 235 14.50 0.34 11.26
N HIS A 236 13.74 -0.22 10.33
CA HIS A 236 14.23 -0.68 9.03
C HIS A 236 13.93 0.27 7.88
N MET A 237 13.27 1.38 8.14
CA MET A 237 13.04 2.45 7.16
C MET A 237 14.21 3.45 7.16
N PHE A 238 14.21 4.39 6.26
CA PHE A 238 15.19 5.46 6.17
C PHE A 238 14.59 6.68 5.50
N ALA A 239 15.10 7.86 5.85
CA ALA A 239 14.67 9.10 5.21
C ALA A 239 15.23 9.22 3.79
N CYS A 240 14.49 9.90 2.93
CA CYS A 240 14.95 10.18 1.57
C CYS A 240 16.10 11.19 1.58
N SER A 241 17.21 10.85 0.96
CA SER A 241 18.40 11.72 0.85
C SER A 241 18.32 12.74 -0.28
N VAL A 242 17.39 12.58 -1.23
CA VAL A 242 17.30 13.44 -2.42
C VAL A 242 16.54 14.72 -2.11
N SER A 243 17.15 15.87 -2.38
CA SER A 243 16.58 17.18 -2.10
C SER A 243 15.70 17.75 -3.22
N GLY A 244 15.66 17.15 -4.38
CA GLY A 244 14.84 17.59 -5.51
C GLY A 244 14.60 16.48 -6.52
N ALA A 245 13.49 16.53 -7.23
CA ALA A 245 13.07 15.46 -8.11
C ALA A 245 13.05 15.90 -9.56
N LYS A 246 14.20 16.13 -10.15
CA LYS A 246 14.30 16.59 -11.56
C LYS A 246 15.07 15.62 -12.47
N SER A 247 15.66 14.55 -11.95
CA SER A 247 16.42 13.59 -12.74
C SER A 247 15.74 12.23 -12.82
N ALA A 248 16.13 11.39 -13.77
CA ALA A 248 15.64 10.02 -13.87
C ALA A 248 15.90 9.20 -12.59
N ASN A 249 16.96 9.50 -11.86
CA ASN A 249 17.32 8.84 -10.62
C ASN A 249 16.34 9.14 -9.46
N CYS A 250 15.53 10.20 -9.57
CA CYS A 250 14.47 10.45 -8.59
C CYS A 250 13.24 9.55 -8.80
N TYR A 251 13.03 9.07 -10.00
CA TYR A 251 11.93 8.16 -10.34
C TYR A 251 12.32 6.70 -10.17
N PHE A 252 13.57 6.38 -10.46
CA PHE A 252 14.13 5.04 -10.42
C PHE A 252 15.41 5.07 -9.57
N GLY A 253 15.57 4.04 -8.76
CA GLY A 253 16.77 3.86 -7.94
C GLY A 253 16.51 3.92 -6.45
N SER A 254 17.21 3.06 -5.75
CA SER A 254 17.12 2.92 -4.30
C SER A 254 17.68 4.12 -3.53
N SER A 255 18.65 4.85 -4.09
CA SER A 255 19.19 6.08 -3.47
C SER A 255 18.17 7.23 -3.44
N SER A 256 17.16 7.18 -4.28
CA SER A 256 16.03 8.13 -4.31
C SER A 256 14.83 7.64 -3.50
N GLY A 257 14.94 6.46 -2.91
CA GLY A 257 13.94 5.89 -2.02
C GLY A 257 14.00 6.52 -0.63
N GLY A 258 13.37 5.84 0.30
CA GLY A 258 13.25 6.32 1.68
C GLY A 258 12.07 7.27 1.87
N GLY A 259 11.72 7.47 3.13
CA GLY A 259 10.44 8.09 3.47
C GLY A 259 9.29 7.09 3.43
N TYR A 260 8.08 7.61 3.36
CA TYR A 260 6.85 6.82 3.18
C TYR A 260 5.79 7.66 2.48
N ILE A 261 4.79 7.00 1.92
CA ILE A 261 3.68 7.65 1.22
C ILE A 261 2.40 7.37 2.00
N LEU A 262 1.76 8.42 2.50
CA LEU A 262 0.39 8.37 2.99
C LEU A 262 -0.53 8.44 1.76
N VAL A 263 -1.37 7.43 1.60
CA VAL A 263 -2.27 7.34 0.44
C VAL A 263 -3.64 7.85 0.84
N ASN A 264 -4.16 8.83 0.12
CA ASN A 264 -5.45 9.47 0.36
C ASN A 264 -5.57 10.14 1.75
N PRO A 265 -4.65 11.07 2.09
CA PRO A 265 -4.55 11.61 3.45
C PRO A 265 -5.71 12.49 3.91
N ASN A 266 -6.57 12.95 2.99
CA ASN A 266 -7.61 13.95 3.26
C ASN A 266 -9.04 13.36 3.36
N LEU A 267 -9.17 12.06 3.64
CA LEU A 267 -10.47 11.43 3.89
C LEU A 267 -10.63 10.99 5.33
#